data_19932c32c8cac128d89c33259ca2fdb9
#
_entry.id   19932c32c8cac128d89c33259ca2fdb9
#
_cell.length_a   1.000
_cell.length_b   1.000
_cell.length_c   1.000
_cell.angle_alpha   90.00
_cell.angle_beta   90.00
_cell.angle_gamma   90.00
#
_symmetry.space_group_name_H-M   'P 1'
#
loop_
_entity.id
_entity.type
_entity.pdbx_description
1 polymer ?
#
loop_
_entity_poly.entity_id
_entity_poly.type
_entity_poly.pdbx_seq_one_letter_code
_entity_poly.pdbx_strand_id
1 'polypeptide(L)'
;MFRPHLFRKTMLCASIASTGFAFAVSAQVAPPAGTVLSAGQVIPGPLPRITPQDAVPTATPIKHLVVIFGENRSFDHYFGTYPVAQNPPGEPVFTAAPSTPAVQGLTPALLTQNPNALNPLNGVNAVNPFRLDRTQANTEGQNHSYTPEQLAYDNGASDLFPAYTGNNTVSSTGAFGTHGLVMAYYDGNTVTAMWNYAQHFALNDNAYTDTYGPSTPGALEVVSGTTNGAQAVVGEASTIPDTQGGLTLIGDTDPAYDSCSSVSSTARMTSKNIGDLLNANNLTWGGFMGGFDLTATNSNGTTGCARSTYSSVLGAPKTDYTPHHNWFQYFASTANSTHARPSSIAKIGYTDPKDSGGTPVHHEYDVNDFFSAVSAGNFPSVSYLKAPAVDDAHPGNSDPLDEQEFVVKVINFLEKQPDWKDTAVIITYDDSDGWYDHRYASPTTSSFDSTTPEGSVTGADQLNGHGICNGPNAQPGIGVNGGVINGRCGPGTRVPFLVISPYARV
;
A
#
# COMPACT_ATOMS: atom_id res chain seq x y z
N MET A 1 -49.31 18.89 52.06
CA MET A 1 -50.47 18.11 51.57
C MET A 1 -50.06 17.35 50.31
N PHE A 2 -50.44 16.10 50.26
CA PHE A 2 -50.27 15.01 49.31
C PHE A 2 -49.10 14.08 49.61
N ARG A 3 -49.52 12.88 49.98
CA ARG A 3 -48.71 11.68 50.31
C ARG A 3 -48.34 10.91 49.03
N PRO A 4 -47.23 10.11 49.03
CA PRO A 4 -46.90 9.23 47.93
C PRO A 4 -47.53 7.84 48.10
N HIS A 5 -47.94 7.25 46.98
CA HIS A 5 -48.39 5.86 46.90
C HIS A 5 -47.22 4.91 46.67
N LEU A 6 -47.12 3.95 47.59
CA LEU A 6 -46.25 2.79 47.55
C LEU A 6 -46.84 1.76 46.55
N PHE A 7 -46.07 1.33 45.55
CA PHE A 7 -46.36 0.12 44.78
C PHE A 7 -45.32 -0.95 45.08
N ARG A 8 -45.76 -1.98 45.78
CA ARG A 8 -45.03 -3.28 45.93
C ARG A 8 -45.04 -3.96 44.57
N LYS A 9 -43.88 -4.37 44.06
CA LYS A 9 -43.73 -5.36 43.01
C LYS A 9 -43.14 -6.64 43.58
N THR A 10 -43.95 -7.68 43.44
CA THR A 10 -43.67 -9.09 43.78
C THR A 10 -42.56 -9.62 42.88
N MET A 11 -41.55 -10.20 43.48
CA MET A 11 -40.51 -10.99 42.80
C MET A 11 -41.11 -12.33 42.39
N LEU A 12 -41.08 -12.59 41.07
CA LEU A 12 -41.29 -13.91 40.51
C LEU A 12 -39.94 -14.46 40.07
N CYS A 13 -39.40 -15.46 40.78
CA CYS A 13 -38.24 -16.20 40.34
C CYS A 13 -38.63 -17.11 39.17
N ALA A 14 -38.12 -16.80 37.99
CA ALA A 14 -38.12 -17.71 36.85
C ALA A 14 -36.69 -18.27 36.69
N SER A 15 -36.54 -19.55 36.97
CA SER A 15 -35.32 -20.31 36.68
C SER A 15 -35.18 -20.46 35.18
N ILE A 16 -34.16 -19.81 34.62
CA ILE A 16 -33.75 -19.98 33.21
C ILE A 16 -32.70 -21.09 33.19
N ALA A 17 -33.08 -22.23 32.61
CA ALA A 17 -32.16 -23.29 32.27
C ALA A 17 -31.18 -22.76 31.18
N SER A 18 -29.90 -22.73 31.50
CA SER A 18 -28.83 -22.42 30.56
C SER A 18 -28.63 -23.59 29.60
N THR A 19 -29.25 -23.53 28.43
CA THR A 19 -28.80 -24.34 27.28
C THR A 19 -27.55 -23.64 26.72
N GLY A 20 -26.39 -24.25 26.98
CA GLY A 20 -25.14 -23.86 26.37
C GLY A 20 -25.20 -24.09 24.87
N PHE A 21 -25.28 -23.02 24.10
CA PHE A 21 -24.93 -23.06 22.69
C PHE A 21 -23.40 -23.02 22.60
N ALA A 22 -22.82 -24.18 22.34
CA ALA A 22 -21.44 -24.24 21.86
C ALA A 22 -21.45 -23.61 20.46
N PHE A 23 -20.91 -22.40 20.33
CA PHE A 23 -20.49 -21.87 19.03
C PHE A 23 -19.34 -22.76 18.56
N ALA A 24 -19.63 -23.65 17.63
CA ALA A 24 -18.59 -24.26 16.82
C ALA A 24 -17.97 -23.14 16.01
N VAL A 25 -16.77 -22.71 16.40
CA VAL A 25 -15.88 -21.97 15.51
C VAL A 25 -15.58 -22.95 14.38
N SER A 26 -16.29 -22.82 13.27
CA SER A 26 -15.91 -23.48 12.04
C SER A 26 -14.60 -22.81 11.60
N ALA A 27 -13.48 -23.49 11.91
CA ALA A 27 -12.25 -23.19 11.20
C ALA A 27 -12.59 -23.27 9.71
N GLN A 28 -12.52 -22.14 9.00
CA GLN A 28 -12.58 -22.16 7.55
C GLN A 28 -11.37 -22.95 7.08
N VAL A 29 -11.63 -24.20 6.73
CA VAL A 29 -10.66 -25.02 6.02
C VAL A 29 -10.40 -24.28 4.71
N ALA A 30 -9.13 -23.90 4.47
CA ALA A 30 -8.72 -23.40 3.17
C ALA A 30 -9.26 -24.35 2.10
N PRO A 31 -9.87 -23.84 1.01
CA PRO A 31 -10.39 -24.70 -0.03
C PRO A 31 -9.25 -25.58 -0.56
N PRO A 32 -9.52 -26.87 -0.85
CA PRO A 32 -8.50 -27.76 -1.40
C PRO A 32 -7.98 -27.20 -2.71
N ALA A 33 -6.68 -27.41 -2.96
CA ALA A 33 -6.05 -27.01 -4.22
C ALA A 33 -6.90 -27.48 -5.41
N GLY A 34 -7.39 -26.52 -6.22
CA GLY A 34 -8.29 -26.80 -7.35
C GLY A 34 -9.74 -26.40 -7.13
N THR A 35 -10.12 -25.82 -6.00
CA THR A 35 -11.49 -25.38 -5.75
C THR A 35 -11.62 -23.86 -5.85
N VAL A 36 -12.25 -23.49 -6.92
CA VAL A 36 -13.37 -22.56 -7.05
C VAL A 36 -12.98 -21.11 -7.09
N LEU A 37 -12.78 -20.70 -8.30
CA LEU A 37 -13.16 -19.35 -8.70
C LEU A 37 -14.69 -19.28 -8.64
N SER A 38 -15.25 -18.24 -7.99
CA SER A 38 -16.67 -17.93 -7.93
C SER A 38 -17.31 -17.76 -9.31
N ALA A 39 -18.61 -17.52 -9.39
CA ALA A 39 -19.35 -17.33 -10.64
C ALA A 39 -18.58 -16.41 -11.63
N GLY A 40 -18.19 -16.93 -12.76
CA GLY A 40 -17.22 -16.33 -13.67
C GLY A 40 -15.93 -17.17 -13.82
N GLN A 41 -15.97 -18.43 -13.37
CA GLN A 41 -14.82 -19.34 -13.31
C GLN A 41 -14.03 -19.39 -14.61
N VAL A 42 -12.72 -19.20 -14.46
CA VAL A 42 -11.73 -19.52 -15.47
C VAL A 42 -11.67 -21.04 -15.63
N ILE A 43 -11.95 -21.54 -16.82
CA ILE A 43 -11.83 -22.97 -17.12
C ILE A 43 -10.35 -23.31 -17.28
N PRO A 44 -9.79 -24.26 -16.52
CA PRO A 44 -8.40 -24.64 -16.69
C PRO A 44 -8.12 -25.09 -18.11
N GLY A 45 -7.19 -24.42 -18.78
CA GLY A 45 -6.64 -24.82 -20.07
C GLY A 45 -5.40 -25.70 -19.90
N PRO A 46 -4.89 -26.30 -20.97
CA PRO A 46 -3.62 -27.02 -20.91
C PRO A 46 -2.49 -26.09 -20.53
N LEU A 47 -1.70 -26.50 -19.53
CA LEU A 47 -0.52 -25.73 -19.12
C LEU A 47 0.59 -25.84 -20.16
N PRO A 48 1.39 -24.78 -20.35
CA PRO A 48 2.58 -24.87 -21.17
C PRO A 48 3.58 -25.89 -20.57
N ARG A 49 4.25 -26.64 -21.42
CA ARG A 49 5.27 -27.62 -20.95
C ARG A 49 6.56 -26.95 -20.50
N ILE A 50 6.88 -25.80 -21.08
CA ILE A 50 8.00 -24.93 -20.73
C ILE A 50 7.45 -23.52 -20.68
N THR A 51 7.62 -22.86 -19.57
CA THR A 51 7.19 -21.47 -19.42
C THR A 51 8.21 -20.54 -20.08
N PRO A 52 7.83 -19.31 -20.50
CA PRO A 52 8.79 -18.36 -21.05
C PRO A 52 9.96 -18.07 -20.13
N GLN A 53 9.76 -17.99 -18.81
CA GLN A 53 10.80 -17.76 -17.82
C GLN A 53 11.81 -18.91 -17.74
N ASP A 54 11.40 -20.16 -17.97
CA ASP A 54 12.33 -21.31 -18.00
C ASP A 54 13.28 -21.25 -19.19
N ALA A 55 12.80 -20.71 -20.31
CA ALA A 55 13.56 -20.61 -21.56
C ALA A 55 14.56 -19.45 -21.56
N VAL A 56 14.40 -18.43 -20.70
CA VAL A 56 15.25 -17.25 -20.66
C VAL A 56 16.37 -17.45 -19.63
N PRO A 57 17.65 -17.45 -20.06
CA PRO A 57 18.76 -17.47 -19.11
C PRO A 57 18.79 -16.17 -18.29
N THR A 58 18.89 -16.28 -16.98
CA THR A 58 19.01 -15.15 -16.05
C THR A 58 20.40 -15.10 -15.44
N ALA A 59 20.89 -13.91 -15.12
CA ALA A 59 22.19 -13.73 -14.46
C ALA A 59 22.19 -14.22 -12.99
N THR A 60 21.01 -14.39 -12.42
CA THR A 60 20.77 -14.92 -11.06
C THR A 60 19.88 -16.16 -11.16
N PRO A 61 19.77 -16.97 -10.10
CA PRO A 61 18.83 -18.09 -10.09
C PRO A 61 17.35 -17.66 -10.09
N ILE A 62 17.03 -16.38 -9.85
CA ILE A 62 15.65 -15.90 -9.75
C ILE A 62 14.97 -15.92 -11.13
N LYS A 63 13.82 -16.58 -11.17
CA LYS A 63 12.92 -16.70 -12.33
C LYS A 63 11.57 -16.02 -12.08
N HIS A 64 11.18 -15.88 -10.82
CA HIS A 64 9.92 -15.31 -10.41
C HIS A 64 10.18 -14.17 -9.43
N LEU A 65 9.73 -12.98 -9.79
CA LEU A 65 9.70 -11.80 -8.92
C LEU A 65 8.25 -11.53 -8.52
N VAL A 66 7.99 -11.51 -7.22
CA VAL A 66 6.70 -11.12 -6.66
C VAL A 66 6.89 -9.81 -5.92
N VAL A 67 6.07 -8.82 -6.19
CA VAL A 67 6.06 -7.53 -5.49
C VAL A 67 4.76 -7.44 -4.73
N ILE A 68 4.81 -7.53 -3.41
CA ILE A 68 3.67 -7.23 -2.52
C ILE A 68 3.76 -5.74 -2.22
N PHE A 69 2.78 -5.00 -2.70
CA PHE A 69 2.74 -3.54 -2.63
C PHE A 69 1.67 -3.11 -1.63
N GLY A 70 2.12 -2.74 -0.42
CA GLY A 70 1.26 -2.35 0.69
C GLY A 70 0.87 -0.88 0.63
N GLU A 71 0.07 -0.46 1.59
CA GLU A 71 -0.47 0.90 1.72
C GLU A 71 0.09 1.60 2.95
N ASN A 72 0.66 2.72 2.70
CA ASN A 72 0.81 3.94 3.50
C ASN A 72 1.56 3.73 4.81
N ARG A 73 2.86 3.36 4.75
CA ARG A 73 3.69 3.21 5.95
C ARG A 73 5.07 3.82 5.81
N SER A 74 5.43 4.75 6.72
CA SER A 74 6.82 5.17 6.82
C SER A 74 7.68 4.07 7.46
N PHE A 75 9.00 4.13 7.24
CA PHE A 75 9.92 3.18 7.84
C PHE A 75 9.91 3.26 9.37
N ASP A 76 9.98 4.45 9.95
CA ASP A 76 9.97 4.60 11.41
C ASP A 76 8.66 4.16 12.06
N HIS A 77 7.54 4.26 11.35
CA HIS A 77 6.24 3.83 11.85
C HIS A 77 6.20 2.31 12.09
N TYR A 78 6.91 1.49 11.27
CA TYR A 78 6.95 0.03 11.40
C TYR A 78 8.27 -0.51 11.98
N PHE A 79 9.39 0.14 11.73
CA PHE A 79 10.72 -0.36 12.06
C PHE A 79 11.53 0.62 12.90
N GLY A 80 10.97 1.74 13.34
CA GLY A 80 11.69 2.79 14.04
C GLY A 80 12.43 2.33 15.29
N THR A 81 11.93 1.33 16.00
CA THR A 81 12.61 0.75 17.19
C THR A 81 13.17 -0.65 16.96
N TYR A 82 13.13 -1.16 15.70
CA TYR A 82 13.69 -2.47 15.38
C TYR A 82 15.21 -2.53 15.73
N PRO A 83 15.68 -3.60 16.36
CA PRO A 83 14.98 -4.84 16.69
C PRO A 83 14.54 -4.94 18.17
N VAL A 84 14.23 -3.83 18.82
CA VAL A 84 13.90 -3.78 20.27
C VAL A 84 12.42 -3.51 20.47
N ALA A 85 11.66 -4.56 20.86
CA ALA A 85 10.25 -4.47 21.23
C ALA A 85 10.09 -4.24 22.75
N GLN A 86 9.00 -3.58 23.16
CA GLN A 86 8.74 -3.32 24.58
C GLN A 86 8.27 -4.54 25.35
N ASN A 87 7.64 -5.52 24.69
CA ASN A 87 7.15 -6.76 25.26
C ASN A 87 6.24 -6.60 26.51
N PRO A 88 5.21 -5.77 26.45
CA PRO A 88 4.30 -5.63 27.57
C PRO A 88 3.49 -6.90 27.82
N PRO A 89 3.02 -7.16 29.04
CA PRO A 89 2.16 -8.29 29.33
C PRO A 89 0.88 -8.28 28.48
N GLY A 90 0.55 -9.42 27.87
CA GLY A 90 -0.67 -9.59 27.06
C GLY A 90 -0.49 -9.38 25.56
N GLU A 91 0.66 -8.91 25.11
CA GLU A 91 1.00 -8.83 23.70
C GLU A 91 1.95 -9.97 23.27
N PRO A 92 1.98 -10.35 21.98
CA PRO A 92 2.96 -11.30 21.46
C PRO A 92 4.39 -10.81 21.75
N VAL A 93 5.22 -11.68 22.31
CA VAL A 93 6.61 -11.34 22.59
C VAL A 93 7.44 -11.42 21.32
N PHE A 94 8.21 -10.37 21.03
CA PHE A 94 9.27 -10.39 20.03
C PHE A 94 10.63 -10.37 20.72
N THR A 95 11.50 -11.30 20.35
CA THR A 95 12.89 -11.34 20.80
C THR A 95 13.79 -11.47 19.58
N ALA A 96 14.64 -10.47 19.37
CA ALA A 96 15.58 -10.48 18.26
C ALA A 96 16.58 -11.65 18.39
N ALA A 97 16.94 -12.26 17.26
CA ALA A 97 18.05 -13.21 17.22
C ALA A 97 19.35 -12.49 17.58
N PRO A 98 20.34 -13.20 18.19
CA PRO A 98 21.59 -12.55 18.68
C PRO A 98 22.40 -11.81 17.61
N SER A 99 22.23 -12.17 16.33
CA SER A 99 22.93 -11.58 15.19
C SER A 99 22.09 -10.56 14.40
N THR A 100 20.89 -10.22 14.87
CA THR A 100 20.01 -9.28 14.17
C THR A 100 20.67 -7.91 14.07
N PRO A 101 20.91 -7.36 12.87
CA PRO A 101 21.49 -6.04 12.71
C PRO A 101 20.56 -4.95 13.25
N ALA A 102 21.13 -3.87 13.77
CA ALA A 102 20.40 -2.64 14.05
C ALA A 102 20.13 -1.90 12.73
N VAL A 103 19.03 -1.14 12.72
CA VAL A 103 18.66 -0.24 11.61
C VAL A 103 18.91 1.22 11.97
N GLN A 104 18.86 2.09 10.99
CA GLN A 104 18.85 3.54 11.19
C GLN A 104 17.44 3.98 11.64
N GLY A 105 17.10 3.64 12.88
CA GLY A 105 15.79 3.90 13.49
C GLY A 105 15.81 5.03 14.52
N LEU A 106 14.77 5.08 15.34
CA LEU A 106 14.56 6.06 16.38
C LEU A 106 15.54 5.86 17.55
N THR A 107 16.47 6.80 17.70
CA THR A 107 17.41 6.79 18.84
C THR A 107 16.69 7.19 20.14
N PRO A 108 17.27 6.90 21.34
CA PRO A 108 16.71 7.38 22.60
C PRO A 108 16.49 8.90 22.64
N ALA A 109 17.34 9.69 21.97
CA ALA A 109 17.17 11.14 21.86
C ALA A 109 15.94 11.48 21.00
N LEU A 110 15.75 10.83 19.86
CA LEU A 110 14.57 11.02 19.02
C LEU A 110 13.27 10.59 19.70
N LEU A 111 13.32 9.60 20.58
CA LEU A 111 12.15 9.15 21.34
C LEU A 111 11.78 10.08 22.51
N THR A 112 12.70 10.90 23.01
CA THR A 112 12.48 11.69 24.25
C THR A 112 12.68 13.20 24.10
N GLN A 113 13.36 13.63 23.04
CA GLN A 113 13.68 15.02 22.72
C GLN A 113 13.57 15.25 21.20
N ASN A 114 12.46 14.80 20.64
CA ASN A 114 12.24 14.87 19.20
C ASN A 114 12.12 16.32 18.73
N PRO A 115 12.70 16.68 17.57
CA PRO A 115 12.52 18.01 16.99
C PRO A 115 11.03 18.42 16.86
N ASN A 116 10.14 17.50 16.51
CA ASN A 116 8.70 17.77 16.44
C ASN A 116 8.09 18.16 17.80
N ALA A 117 8.57 17.56 18.92
CA ALA A 117 8.12 17.94 20.26
C ALA A 117 8.66 19.30 20.71
N LEU A 118 9.77 19.74 20.12
CA LEU A 118 10.46 20.98 20.48
C LEU A 118 10.09 22.16 19.58
N ASN A 119 9.54 21.91 18.38
CA ASN A 119 9.18 22.97 17.47
C ASN A 119 7.83 23.61 17.85
N PRO A 120 7.83 24.93 18.22
CA PRO A 120 6.60 25.61 18.64
C PRO A 120 5.55 25.75 17.54
N LEU A 121 5.90 25.57 16.27
CA LEU A 121 4.95 25.62 15.15
C LEU A 121 3.99 24.43 15.16
N ASN A 122 4.33 23.33 15.81
CA ASN A 122 3.41 22.20 16.03
C ASN A 122 2.36 22.51 17.12
N GLY A 123 2.51 23.60 17.85
CA GLY A 123 1.53 24.07 18.84
C GLY A 123 1.19 23.03 19.88
N VAL A 124 -0.11 22.80 20.10
CA VAL A 124 -0.61 21.82 21.09
C VAL A 124 -0.42 20.36 20.66
N ASN A 125 -0.04 20.12 19.40
CA ASN A 125 0.19 18.79 18.86
C ASN A 125 1.67 18.36 18.92
N ALA A 126 2.55 19.24 19.41
CA ALA A 126 3.96 18.95 19.63
C ALA A 126 4.13 17.79 20.60
N VAL A 127 4.65 16.65 20.12
CA VAL A 127 4.79 15.42 20.89
C VAL A 127 6.00 14.61 20.42
N ASN A 128 6.62 13.88 21.34
CA ASN A 128 7.64 12.89 20.98
C ASN A 128 7.00 11.67 20.33
N PRO A 129 7.75 10.88 19.55
CA PRO A 129 7.27 9.59 19.08
C PRO A 129 6.78 8.72 20.22
N PHE A 130 5.68 8.03 20.02
CA PHE A 130 5.08 7.15 21.02
C PHE A 130 4.60 5.85 20.40
N ARG A 131 4.68 4.78 21.21
CA ARG A 131 4.26 3.45 20.78
C ARG A 131 2.75 3.31 20.78
N LEU A 132 2.20 2.70 19.73
CA LEU A 132 0.85 2.16 19.70
C LEU A 132 0.87 0.69 20.12
N ASP A 133 -0.06 0.28 20.96
CA ASP A 133 -0.29 -1.13 21.25
C ASP A 133 -1.27 -1.77 20.28
N ARG A 134 -1.43 -3.10 20.36
CA ARG A 134 -2.32 -3.85 19.45
C ARG A 134 -3.79 -3.41 19.52
N THR A 135 -4.25 -2.83 20.63
CA THR A 135 -5.62 -2.32 20.73
C THR A 135 -5.81 -0.98 20.06
N GLN A 136 -4.71 -0.32 19.70
CA GLN A 136 -4.63 0.94 18.99
C GLN A 136 -4.15 0.75 17.53
N ALA A 137 -4.19 -0.49 17.03
CA ALA A 137 -3.67 -0.82 15.69
C ALA A 137 -4.45 -0.11 14.57
N ASN A 138 -5.75 0.11 14.76
CA ASN A 138 -6.55 0.90 13.83
C ASN A 138 -6.37 2.39 14.09
N THR A 139 -5.89 3.12 13.09
CA THR A 139 -5.65 4.55 13.13
C THR A 139 -6.36 5.27 11.99
N GLU A 140 -6.53 6.58 12.12
CA GLU A 140 -6.88 7.43 10.98
C GLU A 140 -5.69 7.59 10.04
N GLY A 141 -5.98 7.76 8.74
CA GLY A 141 -4.98 8.16 7.74
C GLY A 141 -4.48 9.57 7.98
N GLN A 142 -3.19 9.77 7.77
CA GLN A 142 -2.56 11.06 7.89
C GLN A 142 -2.58 11.79 6.53
N ASN A 143 -2.18 13.07 6.51
CA ASN A 143 -2.13 13.82 5.26
C ASN A 143 -0.81 13.55 4.53
N HIS A 144 -0.87 12.76 3.48
CA HIS A 144 0.28 12.36 2.65
C HIS A 144 0.28 13.02 1.27
N SER A 145 -0.36 14.19 1.16
CA SER A 145 -0.34 14.93 -0.09
C SER A 145 1.06 15.48 -0.41
N TYR A 146 1.35 15.69 -1.68
CA TYR A 146 2.66 16.11 -2.20
C TYR A 146 3.28 17.33 -1.48
N THR A 147 2.51 18.38 -1.26
CA THR A 147 2.97 19.60 -0.61
C THR A 147 3.12 19.47 0.92
N PRO A 148 2.13 18.94 1.65
CA PRO A 148 2.23 18.74 3.09
C PRO A 148 3.43 17.89 3.53
N GLU A 149 3.76 16.81 2.82
CA GLU A 149 4.93 16.00 3.15
C GLU A 149 6.23 16.80 3.02
N GLN A 150 6.38 17.58 1.98
CA GLN A 150 7.54 18.46 1.81
C GLN A 150 7.68 19.45 2.97
N LEU A 151 6.58 20.09 3.37
CA LEU A 151 6.54 21.02 4.49
C LEU A 151 6.85 20.34 5.83
N ALA A 152 6.44 19.09 6.03
CA ALA A 152 6.72 18.34 7.24
C ALA A 152 8.21 18.05 7.45
N TYR A 153 8.95 17.83 6.35
CA TYR A 153 10.40 17.64 6.38
C TYR A 153 11.20 18.93 6.59
N ASP A 154 10.60 20.11 6.38
CA ASP A 154 11.21 21.42 6.64
C ASP A 154 12.69 21.47 6.22
N ASN A 155 12.96 21.25 4.94
CA ASN A 155 14.31 21.24 4.37
C ASN A 155 15.32 20.35 5.13
N GLY A 156 14.84 19.24 5.70
CA GLY A 156 15.65 18.24 6.39
C GLY A 156 15.72 18.39 7.91
N ALA A 157 15.05 19.35 8.51
CA ALA A 157 14.86 19.42 9.95
C ALA A 157 13.94 18.29 10.46
N SER A 158 13.02 17.81 9.63
CA SER A 158 12.04 16.75 9.92
C SER A 158 11.24 17.01 11.20
N ASP A 159 10.78 18.25 11.38
CA ASP A 159 10.28 18.74 12.67
C ASP A 159 8.89 19.39 12.63
N LEU A 160 8.16 19.27 11.50
CA LEU A 160 6.83 19.86 11.31
C LEU A 160 5.74 18.84 10.92
N PHE A 161 5.92 17.57 11.24
CA PHE A 161 4.94 16.52 10.92
C PHE A 161 3.57 16.76 11.56
N PRO A 162 3.43 17.05 12.86
CA PRO A 162 2.13 17.38 13.45
C PRO A 162 1.42 18.58 12.81
N ALA A 163 2.19 19.54 12.29
CA ALA A 163 1.63 20.75 11.69
C ALA A 163 1.09 20.55 10.28
N TYR A 164 1.72 19.68 9.48
CA TYR A 164 1.41 19.57 8.05
C TYR A 164 0.84 18.23 7.63
N THR A 165 1.32 17.13 8.18
CA THR A 165 0.84 15.79 7.84
C THR A 165 -0.06 15.19 8.91
N GLY A 166 -0.05 15.72 10.15
CA GLY A 166 -0.91 15.24 11.21
C GLY A 166 -2.39 15.42 10.90
N ASN A 167 -3.15 14.35 11.06
CA ASN A 167 -4.60 14.36 11.00
C ASN A 167 -5.18 13.85 12.34
N ASN A 168 -6.36 14.32 12.73
CA ASN A 168 -6.94 13.95 14.02
C ASN A 168 -8.15 13.05 13.86
N THR A 169 -8.19 12.04 14.70
CA THR A 169 -9.36 11.18 14.87
C THR A 169 -10.34 11.84 15.82
N VAL A 170 -11.44 12.35 15.31
CA VAL A 170 -12.46 13.11 16.07
C VAL A 170 -13.08 12.36 17.26
N SER A 171 -12.92 11.04 17.37
CA SER A 171 -13.48 10.20 18.43
C SER A 171 -12.49 9.75 19.49
N SER A 172 -11.20 10.12 19.38
CA SER A 172 -10.13 9.65 20.26
C SER A 172 -9.68 10.75 21.25
N THR A 173 -8.86 10.38 22.25
CA THR A 173 -8.33 11.28 23.28
C THR A 173 -6.82 11.19 23.39
N GLY A 174 -6.18 12.21 23.95
CA GLY A 174 -4.73 12.30 24.10
C GLY A 174 -4.03 12.49 22.75
N ALA A 175 -2.75 12.17 22.66
CA ALA A 175 -1.97 12.30 21.41
C ALA A 175 -2.58 11.50 20.25
N PHE A 176 -3.18 10.34 20.54
CA PHE A 176 -3.91 9.51 19.59
C PHE A 176 -5.12 10.21 18.97
N GLY A 177 -5.74 11.14 19.67
CA GLY A 177 -6.91 11.93 19.21
C GLY A 177 -6.54 13.33 18.69
N THR A 178 -5.28 13.61 18.39
CA THR A 178 -4.76 14.90 17.92
C THR A 178 -3.89 14.73 16.68
N HIS A 179 -3.48 15.83 16.05
CA HIS A 179 -2.49 15.79 14.98
C HIS A 179 -1.13 15.20 15.41
N GLY A 180 -0.89 15.06 16.72
CA GLY A 180 0.27 14.35 17.24
C GLY A 180 0.26 12.84 16.95
N LEU A 181 -0.87 12.25 16.53
CA LEU A 181 -0.96 10.85 16.10
C LEU A 181 0.10 10.49 15.06
N VAL A 182 0.42 11.39 14.16
CA VAL A 182 1.43 11.19 13.11
C VAL A 182 2.81 10.77 13.62
N MET A 183 3.11 11.04 14.90
CA MET A 183 4.37 10.68 15.58
C MET A 183 4.35 9.26 16.15
N ALA A 184 3.27 8.52 15.97
CA ALA A 184 3.13 7.18 16.53
C ALA A 184 3.90 6.12 15.73
N TYR A 185 4.32 5.06 16.42
CA TYR A 185 4.96 3.90 15.81
C TYR A 185 4.48 2.59 16.42
N TYR A 186 4.59 1.51 15.66
CA TYR A 186 4.45 0.14 16.14
C TYR A 186 5.81 -0.48 16.41
N ASP A 187 5.84 -1.51 17.26
CA ASP A 187 7.01 -2.35 17.44
C ASP A 187 6.70 -3.83 17.12
N GLY A 188 7.66 -4.71 17.34
CA GLY A 188 7.54 -6.13 17.04
C GLY A 188 6.41 -6.87 17.76
N ASN A 189 5.77 -6.24 18.73
CA ASN A 189 4.59 -6.82 19.40
C ASN A 189 3.33 -6.68 18.54
N THR A 190 3.27 -5.67 17.66
CA THR A 190 2.18 -5.46 16.71
C THR A 190 2.58 -5.91 15.31
N VAL A 191 3.71 -5.44 14.76
CA VAL A 191 4.20 -5.82 13.43
C VAL A 191 5.12 -7.05 13.48
N THR A 192 4.70 -8.05 14.23
CA THR A 192 5.48 -9.23 14.62
C THR A 192 5.97 -10.03 13.42
N ALA A 193 5.12 -10.24 12.41
CA ALA A 193 5.49 -11.01 11.23
C ALA A 193 6.53 -10.26 10.38
N MET A 194 6.36 -8.95 10.17
CA MET A 194 7.30 -8.13 9.42
C MET A 194 8.69 -8.10 10.10
N TRP A 195 8.73 -7.98 11.43
CA TRP A 195 10.00 -8.01 12.16
C TRP A 195 10.65 -9.41 12.13
N ASN A 196 9.85 -10.49 12.13
CA ASN A 196 10.38 -11.84 11.94
C ASN A 196 10.96 -12.03 10.54
N TYR A 197 10.32 -11.51 9.49
CA TYR A 197 10.90 -11.53 8.16
C TYR A 197 12.20 -10.71 8.10
N ALA A 198 12.22 -9.53 8.69
CA ALA A 198 13.40 -8.67 8.71
C ALA A 198 14.61 -9.32 9.40
N GLN A 199 14.41 -10.13 10.44
CA GLN A 199 15.53 -10.82 11.14
C GLN A 199 16.02 -12.10 10.44
N HIS A 200 15.28 -12.60 9.45
CA HIS A 200 15.62 -13.83 8.72
C HIS A 200 15.96 -13.59 7.25
N PHE A 201 15.58 -12.45 6.71
CA PHE A 201 15.78 -12.06 5.32
C PHE A 201 16.35 -10.63 5.24
N ALA A 202 16.40 -10.04 4.08
CA ALA A 202 16.96 -8.70 3.91
C ALA A 202 15.93 -7.61 4.20
N LEU A 203 16.30 -6.64 5.04
CA LEU A 203 15.61 -5.38 5.26
C LEU A 203 16.49 -4.22 4.78
N ASN A 204 15.97 -3.34 3.93
CA ASN A 204 16.63 -2.10 3.54
C ASN A 204 16.08 -0.95 4.38
N ASP A 205 16.92 -0.33 5.18
CA ASP A 205 16.57 0.82 6.02
C ASP A 205 16.86 2.17 5.35
N ASN A 206 17.11 2.15 4.04
CA ASN A 206 17.42 3.33 3.23
C ASN A 206 16.70 3.28 1.87
N ALA A 207 15.44 2.80 1.86
CA ALA A 207 14.55 2.84 0.71
C ALA A 207 13.59 4.03 0.84
N TYR A 208 13.40 4.74 -0.25
CA TYR A 208 12.57 5.95 -0.33
C TYR A 208 11.63 5.85 -1.52
N THR A 209 10.50 6.52 -1.46
CA THR A 209 9.65 6.77 -2.63
C THR A 209 10.39 7.66 -3.63
N ASP A 210 10.03 7.58 -4.91
CA ASP A 210 10.70 8.38 -5.96
C ASP A 210 10.31 9.85 -5.89
N THR A 211 9.12 10.15 -5.37
CA THR A 211 8.59 11.50 -5.20
C THR A 211 7.76 11.57 -3.92
N TYR A 212 7.52 12.77 -3.43
CA TYR A 212 6.48 13.01 -2.42
C TYR A 212 5.09 12.78 -3.02
N GLY A 213 4.09 12.56 -2.16
CA GLY A 213 2.70 12.47 -2.52
C GLY A 213 2.05 11.12 -2.22
N PRO A 214 0.74 11.02 -2.52
CA PRO A 214 -0.09 9.90 -2.11
C PRO A 214 0.02 8.67 -3.02
N SER A 215 -0.88 7.71 -2.82
CA SER A 215 -0.82 6.36 -3.38
C SER A 215 -0.73 6.29 -4.90
N THR A 216 -1.42 7.17 -5.65
CA THR A 216 -1.34 7.14 -7.12
C THR A 216 0.05 7.45 -7.66
N PRO A 217 0.76 8.52 -7.24
CA PRO A 217 2.16 8.71 -7.58
C PRO A 217 3.03 7.50 -7.27
N GLY A 218 2.93 6.91 -6.07
CA GLY A 218 3.69 5.74 -5.70
C GLY A 218 3.43 4.53 -6.59
N ALA A 219 2.17 4.25 -6.90
CA ALA A 219 1.76 3.18 -7.81
C ALA A 219 2.31 3.39 -9.23
N LEU A 220 2.27 4.61 -9.73
CA LEU A 220 2.79 4.92 -11.09
C LEU A 220 4.31 4.84 -11.15
N GLU A 221 5.01 5.34 -10.13
CA GLU A 221 6.48 5.32 -10.11
C GLU A 221 7.02 3.87 -10.10
N VAL A 222 6.42 2.96 -9.35
CA VAL A 222 6.88 1.56 -9.28
C VAL A 222 6.75 0.80 -10.61
N VAL A 223 5.86 1.24 -11.52
CA VAL A 223 5.65 0.55 -12.80
C VAL A 223 6.14 1.35 -14.02
N SER A 224 6.26 2.66 -13.93
CA SER A 224 6.67 3.50 -15.06
C SER A 224 7.90 4.39 -14.79
N GLY A 225 8.30 4.54 -13.53
CA GLY A 225 9.39 5.43 -13.11
C GLY A 225 9.09 6.90 -13.42
N THR A 226 7.80 7.26 -13.60
CA THR A 226 7.38 8.63 -13.87
C THR A 226 5.90 8.84 -13.64
N THR A 227 5.55 10.00 -13.10
CA THR A 227 4.17 10.53 -13.03
C THR A 227 3.91 11.62 -14.07
N ASN A 228 4.91 11.95 -14.91
CA ASN A 228 4.73 12.87 -16.03
C ASN A 228 4.10 12.19 -17.25
N GLY A 229 3.42 12.99 -18.07
CA GLY A 229 2.65 12.54 -19.22
C GLY A 229 1.20 12.19 -18.86
N ALA A 230 0.74 12.66 -17.71
CA ALA A 230 -0.66 12.58 -17.31
C ALA A 230 -1.56 13.41 -18.22
N GLN A 231 -2.76 12.90 -18.45
CA GLN A 231 -3.82 13.61 -19.17
C GLN A 231 -5.13 13.43 -18.39
N ALA A 232 -5.74 14.53 -17.96
CA ALA A 232 -7.09 14.49 -17.45
C ALA A 232 -8.07 14.05 -18.55
N VAL A 233 -8.98 13.13 -18.23
CA VAL A 233 -9.97 12.60 -19.18
C VAL A 233 -11.38 13.04 -18.79
N VAL A 234 -11.70 12.95 -17.51
CA VAL A 234 -12.95 13.47 -16.93
C VAL A 234 -12.57 14.42 -15.81
N GLY A 235 -13.18 15.61 -15.79
CA GLY A 235 -12.92 16.61 -14.75
C GLY A 235 -11.48 17.09 -14.68
N GLU A 236 -11.06 17.49 -13.50
CA GLU A 236 -9.70 17.92 -13.23
C GLU A 236 -8.93 16.81 -12.51
N ALA A 237 -7.71 16.52 -12.97
CA ALA A 237 -6.79 15.61 -12.29
C ALA A 237 -5.88 16.40 -11.34
N SER A 238 -5.42 15.74 -10.28
CA SER A 238 -4.46 16.33 -9.33
C SER A 238 -3.07 16.39 -9.96
N THR A 239 -2.83 17.45 -10.73
CA THR A 239 -1.62 17.60 -11.56
C THR A 239 -1.05 19.01 -11.44
N ILE A 240 0.23 19.14 -11.79
CA ILE A 240 0.83 20.43 -12.10
C ILE A 240 1.33 20.45 -13.55
N PRO A 241 1.33 21.64 -14.21
CA PRO A 241 1.89 21.78 -15.53
C PRO A 241 3.40 21.51 -15.53
N ASP A 242 3.87 20.70 -16.47
CA ASP A 242 5.27 20.67 -16.82
C ASP A 242 5.61 21.88 -17.72
N THR A 243 6.83 22.26 -17.86
CA THR A 243 7.20 23.41 -18.73
C THR A 243 7.18 23.06 -20.21
N GLN A 244 6.71 21.88 -20.59
CA GLN A 244 6.71 21.33 -21.96
C GLN A 244 5.30 21.25 -22.57
N GLY A 245 4.30 21.76 -21.87
CA GLY A 245 2.88 21.71 -22.30
C GLY A 245 2.19 20.40 -21.92
N GLY A 246 2.78 19.60 -21.05
CA GLY A 246 2.19 18.39 -20.44
C GLY A 246 1.88 18.61 -18.97
N LEU A 247 1.45 17.53 -18.30
CA LEU A 247 1.06 17.48 -16.89
C LEU A 247 1.84 16.39 -16.15
N THR A 248 2.14 16.67 -14.89
CA THR A 248 2.69 15.68 -13.94
C THR A 248 1.65 15.43 -12.85
N LEU A 249 1.30 14.18 -12.62
CA LEU A 249 0.35 13.79 -11.57
C LEU A 249 1.07 13.84 -10.21
N ILE A 250 0.44 14.51 -9.24
CA ILE A 250 1.00 14.71 -7.89
C ILE A 250 0.02 14.29 -6.77
N GLY A 251 -1.14 13.73 -7.12
CA GLY A 251 -2.16 13.34 -6.15
C GLY A 251 -3.09 12.27 -6.71
N ASP A 252 -4.00 11.79 -5.88
CA ASP A 252 -4.92 10.74 -6.24
C ASP A 252 -5.93 11.21 -7.28
N THR A 253 -5.98 10.45 -8.34
CA THR A 253 -6.94 10.61 -9.44
C THR A 253 -7.16 9.25 -10.06
N ASP A 254 -8.38 8.77 -10.13
CA ASP A 254 -8.72 7.44 -10.65
C ASP A 254 -8.26 7.24 -12.11
N PRO A 255 -7.93 6.01 -12.52
CA PRO A 255 -7.52 5.69 -13.88
C PRO A 255 -8.67 5.82 -14.87
N ALA A 256 -8.42 6.43 -16.03
CA ALA A 256 -9.42 6.60 -17.07
C ALA A 256 -9.82 5.29 -17.78
N TYR A 257 -9.03 4.24 -17.62
CA TYR A 257 -9.29 2.94 -18.23
C TYR A 257 -9.80 1.92 -17.21
N ASP A 258 -10.64 2.36 -16.27
CA ASP A 258 -11.24 1.47 -15.29
C ASP A 258 -12.73 1.75 -15.12
N SER A 259 -13.54 0.69 -15.26
CA SER A 259 -14.99 0.80 -15.15
C SER A 259 -15.50 1.12 -13.75
N CYS A 260 -14.64 0.98 -12.73
CA CYS A 260 -14.95 1.31 -11.34
C CYS A 260 -14.49 2.72 -10.92
N SER A 261 -13.82 3.43 -11.81
CA SER A 261 -13.32 4.77 -11.53
C SER A 261 -14.43 5.79 -11.31
N SER A 262 -14.06 6.87 -10.63
CA SER A 262 -14.91 8.04 -10.40
C SER A 262 -15.47 8.59 -11.71
N VAL A 263 -16.71 9.00 -11.69
CA VAL A 263 -17.37 9.69 -12.82
C VAL A 263 -17.03 11.17 -12.89
N SER A 264 -16.33 11.71 -11.91
CA SER A 264 -16.06 13.15 -11.76
C SER A 264 -14.61 13.54 -12.04
N SER A 265 -13.65 12.62 -11.88
CA SER A 265 -12.23 12.92 -12.09
C SER A 265 -11.47 11.64 -12.45
N THR A 266 -10.87 11.62 -13.63
CA THR A 266 -10.00 10.52 -14.09
C THR A 266 -8.83 11.02 -14.90
N ALA A 267 -7.72 10.25 -14.84
CA ALA A 267 -6.52 10.53 -15.61
C ALA A 267 -6.02 9.27 -16.35
N ARG A 268 -5.26 9.48 -17.40
CA ARG A 268 -4.49 8.44 -18.08
C ARG A 268 -3.04 8.85 -18.21
N MET A 269 -2.16 7.85 -18.34
CA MET A 269 -0.75 8.06 -18.60
C MET A 269 -0.41 7.82 -20.08
N THR A 270 0.54 8.60 -20.60
CA THR A 270 1.02 8.46 -21.99
C THR A 270 2.41 7.84 -22.08
N SER A 271 3.07 7.63 -20.92
CA SER A 271 4.34 6.91 -20.84
C SER A 271 4.16 5.42 -21.11
N LYS A 272 5.28 4.71 -21.30
CA LYS A 272 5.33 3.26 -21.18
C LYS A 272 5.40 2.85 -19.71
N ASN A 273 5.03 1.61 -19.44
CA ASN A 273 5.22 0.98 -18.14
C ASN A 273 6.07 -0.30 -18.29
N ILE A 274 6.42 -0.90 -17.16
CA ILE A 274 7.24 -2.13 -17.13
C ILE A 274 6.56 -3.29 -17.87
N GLY A 275 5.23 -3.36 -17.88
CA GLY A 275 4.46 -4.35 -18.63
C GLY A 275 4.74 -4.31 -20.13
N ASP A 276 4.87 -3.11 -20.71
CA ASP A 276 5.26 -2.95 -22.12
C ASP A 276 6.66 -3.55 -22.39
N LEU A 277 7.60 -3.41 -21.45
CA LEU A 277 8.95 -3.93 -21.58
C LEU A 277 8.98 -5.45 -21.41
N LEU A 278 8.19 -5.99 -20.48
CA LEU A 278 8.05 -7.43 -20.27
C LEU A 278 7.42 -8.10 -21.50
N ASN A 279 6.36 -7.50 -22.07
CA ASN A 279 5.74 -7.96 -23.30
C ASN A 279 6.72 -7.96 -24.48
N ALA A 280 7.52 -6.90 -24.61
CA ALA A 280 8.54 -6.80 -25.68
C ALA A 280 9.63 -7.90 -25.57
N ASN A 281 9.83 -8.45 -24.37
CA ASN A 281 10.78 -9.54 -24.11
C ASN A 281 10.09 -10.92 -23.98
N ASN A 282 8.79 -11.03 -24.27
CA ASN A 282 8.00 -12.25 -24.16
C ASN A 282 8.04 -12.89 -22.75
N LEU A 283 8.12 -12.08 -21.71
CA LEU A 283 8.03 -12.53 -20.32
C LEU A 283 6.59 -12.50 -19.84
N THR A 284 6.20 -13.50 -19.08
CA THR A 284 4.88 -13.55 -18.44
C THR A 284 4.84 -12.61 -17.21
N TRP A 285 3.72 -11.91 -17.03
CA TRP A 285 3.55 -11.03 -15.90
C TRP A 285 2.07 -10.75 -15.60
N GLY A 286 1.76 -10.23 -14.42
CA GLY A 286 0.42 -9.78 -14.08
C GLY A 286 0.39 -8.82 -12.89
N GLY A 287 -0.57 -7.90 -12.91
CA GLY A 287 -1.07 -7.16 -11.78
C GLY A 287 -2.24 -7.93 -11.16
N PHE A 288 -2.14 -8.27 -9.89
CA PHE A 288 -3.13 -9.07 -9.17
C PHE A 288 -3.64 -8.27 -7.98
N MET A 289 -4.82 -7.69 -8.10
CA MET A 289 -5.38 -6.81 -7.10
C MET A 289 -6.64 -7.38 -6.46
N GLY A 290 -6.75 -7.24 -5.15
CA GLY A 290 -7.95 -7.65 -4.41
C GLY A 290 -9.20 -6.92 -4.89
N GLY A 291 -10.29 -7.65 -5.09
CA GLY A 291 -11.54 -7.06 -5.55
C GLY A 291 -11.66 -6.85 -7.06
N PHE A 292 -10.64 -7.19 -7.87
CA PHE A 292 -10.63 -6.94 -9.30
C PHE A 292 -11.65 -7.79 -10.09
N ASP A 293 -12.02 -8.98 -9.61
CA ASP A 293 -13.09 -9.79 -10.20
C ASP A 293 -14.47 -9.21 -9.89
N LEU A 294 -15.03 -8.41 -10.80
CA LEU A 294 -16.36 -7.82 -10.65
C LEU A 294 -17.51 -8.83 -10.75
N THR A 295 -17.25 -10.06 -11.19
CA THR A 295 -18.27 -11.12 -11.30
C THR A 295 -18.48 -11.85 -9.97
N ALA A 296 -17.53 -11.72 -9.04
CA ALA A 296 -17.61 -12.30 -7.73
C ALA A 296 -18.69 -11.63 -6.86
N THR A 297 -19.30 -12.41 -5.98
CA THR A 297 -20.27 -11.93 -4.99
C THR A 297 -19.80 -12.34 -3.61
N ASN A 298 -19.66 -11.38 -2.69
CA ASN A 298 -19.28 -11.64 -1.33
C ASN A 298 -20.46 -12.23 -0.51
N SER A 299 -20.15 -12.80 0.65
CA SER A 299 -21.16 -13.42 1.55
C SER A 299 -22.23 -12.43 2.03
N ASN A 300 -21.93 -11.13 2.02
CA ASN A 300 -22.88 -10.06 2.34
C ASN A 300 -23.79 -9.66 1.16
N GLY A 301 -23.66 -10.34 -0.01
CA GLY A 301 -24.47 -10.11 -1.21
C GLY A 301 -23.95 -8.97 -2.11
N THR A 302 -22.85 -8.30 -1.78
CA THR A 302 -22.28 -7.25 -2.60
C THR A 302 -21.46 -7.80 -3.77
N THR A 303 -21.47 -7.10 -4.93
CA THR A 303 -20.81 -7.51 -6.16
C THR A 303 -20.43 -6.30 -7.02
N GLY A 304 -19.67 -6.51 -8.09
CA GLY A 304 -19.22 -5.45 -8.98
C GLY A 304 -18.27 -4.47 -8.30
N CYS A 305 -18.24 -3.23 -8.77
CA CYS A 305 -17.40 -2.17 -8.19
C CYS A 305 -17.75 -1.83 -6.73
N ALA A 306 -18.97 -2.14 -6.29
CA ALA A 306 -19.42 -1.94 -4.91
C ALA A 306 -19.24 -3.20 -4.02
N ARG A 307 -18.53 -4.22 -4.52
CA ARG A 307 -18.20 -5.40 -3.71
C ARG A 307 -17.41 -4.98 -2.48
N SER A 308 -17.85 -5.45 -1.32
CA SER A 308 -17.28 -5.01 -0.04
C SER A 308 -17.16 -6.16 0.94
N THR A 309 -16.14 -6.08 1.78
CA THR A 309 -15.89 -6.99 2.90
C THR A 309 -16.09 -6.24 4.20
N TYR A 310 -16.63 -6.90 5.21
CA TYR A 310 -16.77 -6.32 6.53
C TYR A 310 -15.41 -6.27 7.23
N SER A 311 -14.97 -5.06 7.54
CA SER A 311 -13.78 -4.85 8.38
C SER A 311 -14.20 -4.92 9.85
N SER A 312 -13.65 -5.88 10.58
CA SER A 312 -13.86 -6.01 12.03
C SER A 312 -13.25 -4.84 12.80
N VAL A 313 -12.19 -4.25 12.25
CA VAL A 313 -11.44 -3.13 12.83
C VAL A 313 -12.25 -1.84 12.74
N LEU A 314 -12.87 -1.60 11.59
CA LEU A 314 -13.72 -0.41 11.38
C LEU A 314 -15.14 -0.60 11.92
N GLY A 315 -15.58 -1.86 12.12
CA GLY A 315 -16.99 -2.17 12.42
C GLY A 315 -17.95 -1.82 11.27
N ALA A 316 -17.45 -1.80 10.02
CA ALA A 316 -18.20 -1.39 8.83
C ALA A 316 -17.71 -2.14 7.57
N PRO A 317 -18.54 -2.24 6.52
CA PRO A 317 -18.09 -2.73 5.22
C PRO A 317 -17.10 -1.75 4.58
N LYS A 318 -16.06 -2.28 3.95
CA LYS A 318 -15.11 -1.55 3.12
C LYS A 318 -15.13 -2.12 1.69
N THR A 319 -15.11 -1.27 0.69
CA THR A 319 -15.04 -1.68 -0.73
C THR A 319 -13.72 -2.42 -0.98
N ASP A 320 -13.80 -3.59 -1.63
CA ASP A 320 -12.64 -4.47 -1.80
C ASP A 320 -11.62 -3.88 -2.79
N TYR A 321 -12.09 -3.23 -3.86
CA TYR A 321 -11.27 -2.67 -4.93
C TYR A 321 -11.21 -1.15 -4.85
N THR A 322 -10.01 -0.59 -4.97
CA THR A 322 -9.76 0.85 -4.99
C THR A 322 -9.09 1.21 -6.33
N PRO A 323 -9.78 1.90 -7.26
CA PRO A 323 -9.24 2.13 -8.61
C PRO A 323 -7.91 2.86 -8.65
N HIS A 324 -7.73 3.93 -7.86
CA HIS A 324 -6.50 4.73 -7.88
C HIS A 324 -5.27 4.02 -7.30
N HIS A 325 -5.44 2.89 -6.62
CA HIS A 325 -4.34 2.03 -6.19
C HIS A 325 -3.88 1.06 -7.28
N ASN A 326 -4.58 0.98 -8.43
CA ASN A 326 -4.18 0.07 -9.49
C ASN A 326 -3.09 0.68 -10.39
N TRP A 327 -2.03 -0.07 -10.61
CA TRP A 327 -0.83 0.38 -11.34
C TRP A 327 -1.03 0.53 -12.84
N PHE A 328 -1.70 -0.44 -13.47
CA PHE A 328 -1.68 -0.63 -14.91
C PHE A 328 -2.94 -0.11 -15.62
N GLN A 329 -3.99 0.22 -14.87
CA GLN A 329 -5.26 0.74 -15.40
C GLN A 329 -5.15 2.19 -15.90
N TYR A 330 -4.04 2.87 -15.66
CA TYR A 330 -3.76 4.20 -16.22
C TYR A 330 -3.25 4.14 -17.66
N PHE A 331 -2.82 2.99 -18.16
CA PHE A 331 -2.10 2.84 -19.43
C PHE A 331 -2.93 2.03 -20.43
N ALA A 332 -3.23 2.62 -21.60
CA ALA A 332 -4.03 1.95 -22.64
C ALA A 332 -3.45 0.60 -23.11
N SER A 333 -2.12 0.42 -22.99
CA SER A 333 -1.44 -0.81 -23.43
C SER A 333 -1.61 -1.99 -22.47
N THR A 334 -1.94 -1.73 -21.21
CA THR A 334 -1.99 -2.76 -20.16
C THR A 334 -3.32 -2.82 -19.41
N ALA A 335 -4.17 -1.80 -19.56
CA ALA A 335 -5.44 -1.73 -18.86
C ALA A 335 -6.42 -2.83 -19.27
N ASN A 336 -7.05 -3.46 -18.29
CA ASN A 336 -8.21 -4.33 -18.44
C ASN A 336 -9.48 -3.56 -18.06
N SER A 337 -9.90 -2.64 -18.92
CA SER A 337 -10.89 -1.60 -18.59
C SER A 337 -12.26 -2.12 -18.13
N THR A 338 -12.64 -3.32 -18.51
CA THR A 338 -13.92 -3.94 -18.14
C THR A 338 -13.78 -5.02 -17.09
N HIS A 339 -12.59 -5.18 -16.51
CA HIS A 339 -12.26 -6.28 -15.58
C HIS A 339 -12.60 -7.66 -16.17
N ALA A 340 -12.32 -7.84 -17.49
CA ALA A 340 -12.57 -9.09 -18.18
C ALA A 340 -11.80 -10.24 -17.51
N ARG A 341 -12.47 -11.38 -17.34
CA ARG A 341 -11.84 -12.57 -16.77
C ARG A 341 -11.00 -13.29 -17.82
N PRO A 342 -9.82 -13.83 -17.44
CA PRO A 342 -9.04 -14.67 -18.36
C PRO A 342 -9.84 -15.92 -18.75
N SER A 343 -9.72 -16.36 -19.98
CA SER A 343 -10.47 -17.53 -20.51
C SER A 343 -10.04 -18.85 -19.86
N SER A 344 -8.85 -18.90 -19.28
CA SER A 344 -8.35 -20.05 -18.52
C SER A 344 -7.17 -19.65 -17.64
N ILE A 345 -6.91 -20.47 -16.62
CA ILE A 345 -5.71 -20.32 -15.74
C ILE A 345 -4.41 -20.33 -16.58
N ALA A 346 -4.37 -21.10 -17.68
CA ALA A 346 -3.19 -21.18 -18.54
C ALA A 346 -2.94 -19.90 -19.37
N LYS A 347 -3.89 -18.98 -19.42
CA LYS A 347 -3.75 -17.69 -20.12
C LYS A 347 -3.27 -16.56 -19.20
N ILE A 348 -3.31 -16.76 -17.88
CA ILE A 348 -2.87 -15.76 -16.91
C ILE A 348 -1.37 -15.48 -17.13
N GLY A 349 -1.03 -14.21 -17.21
CA GLY A 349 0.34 -13.73 -17.43
C GLY A 349 0.80 -13.66 -18.88
N TYR A 350 0.01 -14.15 -19.84
CA TYR A 350 0.38 -14.10 -21.25
C TYR A 350 -0.31 -12.96 -21.99
N THR A 351 0.38 -12.35 -22.93
CA THR A 351 -0.20 -11.37 -23.84
C THR A 351 -1.07 -12.10 -24.88
N ASP A 352 -2.37 -11.95 -24.74
CA ASP A 352 -3.35 -12.47 -25.71
C ASP A 352 -4.46 -11.43 -25.95
N PRO A 353 -4.40 -10.67 -27.05
CA PRO A 353 -5.36 -9.60 -27.32
C PRO A 353 -6.78 -10.10 -27.59
N LYS A 354 -6.97 -11.42 -27.68
CA LYS A 354 -8.27 -12.06 -27.92
C LYS A 354 -8.68 -13.01 -26.81
N ASP A 355 -8.06 -12.90 -25.65
CA ASP A 355 -8.51 -13.66 -24.49
C ASP A 355 -9.93 -13.22 -24.07
N SER A 356 -10.61 -13.99 -23.26
CA SER A 356 -12.01 -13.75 -22.84
C SER A 356 -12.98 -13.46 -24.00
N GLY A 357 -12.87 -14.23 -25.10
CA GLY A 357 -13.80 -14.15 -26.25
C GLY A 357 -13.63 -12.90 -27.11
N GLY A 358 -12.48 -12.26 -27.03
CA GLY A 358 -12.13 -11.10 -27.87
C GLY A 358 -11.97 -9.80 -27.07
N THR A 359 -12.22 -9.82 -25.78
CA THR A 359 -11.93 -8.68 -24.90
C THR A 359 -10.54 -8.89 -24.30
N PRO A 360 -9.59 -7.97 -24.52
CA PRO A 360 -8.26 -8.07 -23.96
C PRO A 360 -8.28 -8.04 -22.42
N VAL A 361 -7.55 -8.95 -21.80
CA VAL A 361 -7.36 -8.98 -20.34
C VAL A 361 -6.17 -8.13 -19.90
N HIS A 362 -5.20 -7.94 -20.77
CA HIS A 362 -4.04 -7.06 -20.63
C HIS A 362 -3.26 -7.21 -19.33
N HIS A 363 -3.18 -8.44 -18.80
CA HIS A 363 -2.38 -8.76 -17.60
C HIS A 363 -2.93 -8.25 -16.26
N GLU A 364 -4.17 -7.75 -16.21
CA GLU A 364 -4.81 -7.33 -14.98
C GLU A 364 -5.81 -8.38 -14.48
N TYR A 365 -5.66 -8.83 -13.23
CA TYR A 365 -6.36 -9.96 -12.65
C TYR A 365 -6.78 -9.72 -11.19
N ASP A 366 -7.67 -10.57 -10.67
CA ASP A 366 -7.93 -10.63 -9.22
C ASP A 366 -6.78 -11.36 -8.49
N VAL A 367 -6.53 -10.99 -7.24
CA VAL A 367 -5.48 -11.63 -6.43
C VAL A 367 -5.67 -13.14 -6.28
N ASN A 368 -6.90 -13.65 -6.34
CA ASN A 368 -7.17 -15.09 -6.31
C ASN A 368 -6.71 -15.81 -7.57
N ASP A 369 -6.61 -15.11 -8.68
CA ASP A 369 -6.04 -15.65 -9.93
C ASP A 369 -4.55 -15.95 -9.80
N PHE A 370 -3.82 -15.15 -9.02
CA PHE A 370 -2.42 -15.43 -8.69
C PHE A 370 -2.28 -16.79 -8.01
N PHE A 371 -3.01 -17.02 -6.92
CA PHE A 371 -2.96 -18.30 -6.21
C PHE A 371 -3.35 -19.47 -7.12
N SER A 372 -4.36 -19.28 -7.96
CA SER A 372 -4.84 -20.30 -8.90
C SER A 372 -3.81 -20.62 -9.98
N ALA A 373 -3.19 -19.60 -10.56
CA ALA A 373 -2.17 -19.77 -11.60
C ALA A 373 -0.92 -20.48 -11.06
N VAL A 374 -0.39 -20.02 -9.94
CA VAL A 374 0.80 -20.61 -9.30
C VAL A 374 0.54 -22.05 -8.86
N SER A 375 -0.61 -22.32 -8.25
CA SER A 375 -1.02 -23.71 -7.87
C SER A 375 -1.11 -24.65 -9.07
N ALA A 376 -1.46 -24.14 -10.23
CA ALA A 376 -1.57 -24.91 -11.47
C ALA A 376 -0.22 -25.02 -12.22
N GLY A 377 0.88 -24.49 -11.69
CA GLY A 377 2.21 -24.47 -12.32
C GLY A 377 2.33 -23.43 -13.42
N ASN A 378 1.46 -22.42 -13.45
CA ASN A 378 1.55 -21.29 -14.37
C ASN A 378 1.97 -20.03 -13.58
N PHE A 379 3.18 -20.05 -13.03
CA PHE A 379 3.72 -18.95 -12.23
C PHE A 379 4.33 -17.89 -13.17
N PRO A 380 3.82 -16.64 -13.20
CA PRO A 380 4.41 -15.60 -14.05
C PRO A 380 5.83 -15.22 -13.64
N SER A 381 6.61 -14.67 -14.59
CA SER A 381 7.95 -14.16 -14.30
C SER A 381 7.93 -12.96 -13.36
N VAL A 382 6.92 -12.09 -13.48
CA VAL A 382 6.74 -10.92 -12.62
C VAL A 382 5.28 -10.85 -12.18
N SER A 383 5.06 -10.69 -10.89
CA SER A 383 3.71 -10.56 -10.31
C SER A 383 3.69 -9.39 -9.33
N TYR A 384 2.83 -8.43 -9.57
CA TYR A 384 2.49 -7.37 -8.62
C TYR A 384 1.23 -7.78 -7.86
N LEU A 385 1.29 -7.78 -6.55
CA LEU A 385 0.18 -8.19 -5.68
C LEU A 385 -0.23 -7.02 -4.79
N LYS A 386 -1.53 -6.75 -4.73
CA LYS A 386 -2.14 -5.84 -3.77
C LYS A 386 -3.33 -6.50 -3.08
N ALA A 387 -3.37 -6.39 -1.77
CA ALA A 387 -4.47 -6.90 -0.97
C ALA A 387 -5.80 -6.17 -1.29
N PRO A 388 -6.97 -6.76 -0.98
CA PRO A 388 -8.19 -5.97 -0.90
C PRO A 388 -8.08 -4.93 0.22
N ALA A 389 -8.83 -3.84 0.12
CA ALA A 389 -8.70 -2.69 1.04
C ALA A 389 -8.87 -3.04 2.54
N VAL A 390 -9.51 -4.16 2.86
CA VAL A 390 -9.61 -4.65 4.26
C VAL A 390 -8.34 -5.33 4.78
N ASP A 391 -7.36 -5.59 3.91
CA ASP A 391 -6.11 -6.32 4.21
C ASP A 391 -4.88 -5.55 3.67
N ASP A 392 -5.00 -4.27 3.26
CA ASP A 392 -3.94 -3.53 2.55
C ASP A 392 -3.02 -2.70 3.45
N ALA A 393 -3.31 -2.59 4.73
CA ALA A 393 -2.66 -1.75 5.74
C ALA A 393 -3.05 -0.27 5.73
N HIS A 394 -3.79 0.23 4.75
CA HIS A 394 -4.16 1.64 4.70
C HIS A 394 -4.88 2.07 5.99
N PRO A 395 -4.38 3.06 6.74
CA PRO A 395 -5.05 3.57 7.94
C PRO A 395 -6.48 4.02 7.62
N GLY A 396 -7.43 3.68 8.49
CA GLY A 396 -8.85 3.93 8.22
C GLY A 396 -9.53 2.91 7.28
N ASN A 397 -8.80 1.94 6.72
CA ASN A 397 -9.34 0.82 5.95
C ASN A 397 -9.14 -0.52 6.68
N SER A 398 -7.93 -0.76 7.12
CA SER A 398 -7.47 -1.95 7.81
C SER A 398 -6.36 -1.59 8.80
N ASP A 399 -5.81 -2.57 9.47
CA ASP A 399 -4.73 -2.37 10.42
C ASP A 399 -3.48 -3.23 10.05
N PRO A 400 -2.35 -3.04 10.75
CA PRO A 400 -1.16 -3.84 10.51
C PRO A 400 -1.33 -5.35 10.74
N LEU A 401 -2.37 -5.78 11.45
CA LEU A 401 -2.62 -7.20 11.70
C LEU A 401 -3.27 -7.86 10.49
N ASP A 402 -4.23 -7.16 9.87
CA ASP A 402 -4.91 -7.60 8.64
C ASP A 402 -3.89 -7.69 7.49
N GLU A 403 -3.03 -6.69 7.32
CA GLU A 403 -1.94 -6.71 6.34
C GLU A 403 -1.02 -7.92 6.53
N GLN A 404 -0.58 -8.16 7.77
CA GLN A 404 0.32 -9.27 8.05
C GLN A 404 -0.34 -10.63 7.78
N GLU A 405 -1.66 -10.76 7.97
CA GLU A 405 -2.39 -11.98 7.59
C GLU A 405 -2.28 -12.23 6.09
N PHE A 406 -2.50 -11.20 5.26
CA PHE A 406 -2.34 -11.30 3.81
C PHE A 406 -0.90 -11.64 3.41
N VAL A 407 0.09 -10.90 3.91
CA VAL A 407 1.51 -11.12 3.60
C VAL A 407 1.95 -12.53 3.99
N VAL A 408 1.64 -12.97 5.21
CA VAL A 408 1.99 -14.31 5.70
C VAL A 408 1.31 -15.40 4.86
N LYS A 409 0.06 -15.19 4.45
CA LYS A 409 -0.66 -16.10 3.55
C LYS A 409 0.08 -16.26 2.22
N VAL A 410 0.51 -15.15 1.61
CA VAL A 410 1.25 -15.16 0.34
C VAL A 410 2.60 -15.87 0.51
N ILE A 411 3.40 -15.51 1.52
CA ILE A 411 4.73 -16.10 1.74
C ILE A 411 4.61 -17.60 2.04
N ASN A 412 3.76 -18.01 2.98
CA ASN A 412 3.54 -19.41 3.30
C ASN A 412 3.02 -20.23 2.12
N PHE A 413 2.27 -19.62 1.23
CA PHE A 413 1.83 -20.25 -0.01
C PHE A 413 2.99 -20.48 -0.96
N LEU A 414 3.80 -19.44 -1.20
CA LEU A 414 4.94 -19.50 -2.11
C LEU A 414 6.03 -20.48 -1.62
N GLU A 415 6.33 -20.50 -0.33
CA GLU A 415 7.31 -21.42 0.27
C GLU A 415 6.99 -22.91 0.03
N LYS A 416 5.71 -23.22 -0.22
CA LYS A 416 5.24 -24.59 -0.51
C LYS A 416 5.30 -24.93 -2.00
N GLN A 417 5.57 -23.97 -2.88
CA GLN A 417 5.61 -24.21 -4.31
C GLN A 417 6.98 -24.73 -4.75
N PRO A 418 7.05 -25.57 -5.80
CA PRO A 418 8.31 -26.08 -6.34
C PRO A 418 9.24 -24.96 -6.80
N ASP A 419 8.69 -23.84 -7.22
CA ASP A 419 9.40 -22.67 -7.78
C ASP A 419 9.90 -21.71 -6.70
N TRP A 420 9.63 -22.00 -5.41
CA TRP A 420 10.18 -21.19 -4.31
C TRP A 420 11.68 -21.01 -4.39
N LYS A 421 12.40 -22.08 -4.78
CA LYS A 421 13.85 -22.07 -4.96
C LYS A 421 14.37 -21.01 -5.97
N ASP A 422 13.51 -20.56 -6.88
CA ASP A 422 13.83 -19.60 -7.95
C ASP A 422 13.02 -18.29 -7.79
N THR A 423 12.45 -18.06 -6.61
CA THR A 423 11.55 -16.92 -6.33
C THR A 423 12.22 -15.88 -5.43
N ALA A 424 11.95 -14.61 -5.71
CA ALA A 424 12.19 -13.50 -4.79
C ALA A 424 10.87 -12.72 -4.60
N VAL A 425 10.60 -12.36 -3.35
CA VAL A 425 9.45 -11.52 -2.98
C VAL A 425 9.98 -10.20 -2.42
N ILE A 426 9.48 -9.10 -2.96
CA ILE A 426 9.67 -7.75 -2.41
C ILE A 426 8.40 -7.36 -1.69
N ILE A 427 8.53 -6.82 -0.48
CA ILE A 427 7.44 -6.15 0.25
C ILE A 427 7.84 -4.69 0.39
N THR A 428 7.04 -3.79 -0.14
CA THR A 428 7.25 -2.34 -0.05
C THR A 428 5.92 -1.60 -0.11
N TYR A 429 5.94 -0.30 0.05
CA TYR A 429 4.76 0.55 0.19
C TYR A 429 4.77 1.66 -0.85
N ASP A 430 3.61 2.14 -1.22
CA ASP A 430 3.40 3.21 -2.20
C ASP A 430 3.83 4.58 -1.67
N ASP A 431 3.45 4.88 -0.44
CA ASP A 431 3.82 6.12 0.26
C ASP A 431 3.89 5.90 1.79
N SER A 432 4.09 6.99 2.53
CA SER A 432 4.25 6.97 3.98
C SER A 432 2.96 7.21 4.76
N ASP A 433 1.82 7.53 4.12
CA ASP A 433 0.64 8.13 4.75
C ASP A 433 0.96 9.44 5.52
N GLY A 434 2.09 10.07 5.25
CA GLY A 434 2.55 11.21 6.04
C GLY A 434 3.05 10.88 7.45
N TRP A 435 3.13 9.59 7.85
CA TRP A 435 3.70 9.18 9.13
C TRP A 435 5.13 9.68 9.30
N TYR A 436 5.46 10.12 10.49
CA TYR A 436 6.81 10.59 10.82
C TYR A 436 7.88 9.58 10.44
N ASP A 437 8.89 10.07 9.73
CA ASP A 437 10.19 9.42 9.57
C ASP A 437 11.29 10.45 9.82
N HIS A 438 12.27 10.10 10.66
CA HIS A 438 13.33 11.02 11.01
C HIS A 438 14.36 11.23 9.89
N ARG A 439 14.35 10.35 8.86
CA ARG A 439 15.34 10.37 7.81
C ARG A 439 14.86 11.18 6.61
N TYR A 440 15.53 12.28 6.41
CA TYR A 440 15.38 13.09 5.22
C TYR A 440 16.38 12.64 4.16
N ALA A 441 15.94 12.49 2.92
CA ALA A 441 16.79 12.36 1.76
C ALA A 441 16.82 13.70 1.02
N SER A 442 18.00 14.30 0.88
CA SER A 442 18.13 15.51 0.07
C SER A 442 17.72 15.22 -1.37
N PRO A 443 16.88 16.07 -2.00
CA PRO A 443 16.42 15.85 -3.36
C PRO A 443 17.55 15.58 -4.35
N THR A 444 17.36 14.54 -5.14
CA THR A 444 18.16 14.27 -6.35
C THR A 444 17.40 14.66 -7.62
N THR A 445 16.08 14.75 -7.52
CA THR A 445 15.22 15.33 -8.56
C THR A 445 14.66 16.65 -8.07
N SER A 446 14.99 17.74 -8.77
CA SER A 446 14.45 19.07 -8.48
C SER A 446 13.12 19.29 -9.17
N SER A 447 12.31 20.17 -8.59
CA SER A 447 11.05 20.64 -9.15
C SER A 447 10.83 22.11 -8.81
N PHE A 448 10.16 22.84 -9.72
CA PHE A 448 9.91 24.27 -9.55
C PHE A 448 8.49 24.58 -10.00
N ASP A 449 7.60 24.83 -9.06
CA ASP A 449 6.25 25.26 -9.38
C ASP A 449 6.21 26.76 -9.63
N SER A 450 6.43 27.15 -10.89
CA SER A 450 6.39 28.54 -11.32
C SER A 450 4.98 29.14 -11.44
N THR A 451 3.94 28.34 -11.22
CA THR A 451 2.55 28.82 -11.28
C THR A 451 2.13 29.51 -9.99
N THR A 452 2.96 29.38 -8.93
CA THR A 452 2.70 30.02 -7.65
C THR A 452 3.03 31.52 -7.73
N PRO A 453 2.08 32.43 -7.44
CA PRO A 453 2.39 33.85 -7.33
C PRO A 453 3.44 34.11 -6.24
N GLU A 454 4.36 35.04 -6.49
CA GLU A 454 5.36 35.44 -5.49
C GLU A 454 4.69 35.80 -4.16
N GLY A 455 5.17 35.20 -3.08
CA GLY A 455 4.58 35.34 -1.73
C GLY A 455 3.35 34.51 -1.42
N SER A 456 2.90 33.63 -2.35
CA SER A 456 1.81 32.70 -2.09
C SER A 456 2.33 31.42 -1.43
N VAL A 457 1.58 30.89 -0.45
CA VAL A 457 1.84 29.59 0.18
C VAL A 457 1.14 28.44 -0.55
N THR A 458 0.65 28.65 -1.77
CA THR A 458 -0.23 27.72 -2.49
C THR A 458 0.47 26.94 -3.62
N GLY A 459 1.77 27.06 -3.78
CA GLY A 459 2.53 26.27 -4.75
C GLY A 459 2.62 24.80 -4.36
N ALA A 460 2.81 23.93 -5.35
CA ALA A 460 2.97 22.51 -5.10
C ALA A 460 4.32 22.19 -4.45
N ASP A 461 5.41 22.76 -4.94
CA ASP A 461 6.74 22.59 -4.37
C ASP A 461 6.98 23.55 -3.21
N GLN A 462 7.35 23.01 -2.04
CA GLN A 462 7.50 23.81 -0.81
C GLN A 462 8.69 23.38 0.07
N LEU A 463 9.50 22.42 -0.37
CA LEU A 463 10.55 21.84 0.48
C LEU A 463 11.62 22.86 0.91
N ASN A 464 12.03 23.74 -0.01
CA ASN A 464 13.08 24.75 0.20
C ASN A 464 12.53 26.18 0.11
N GLY A 465 11.23 26.35 0.28
CA GLY A 465 10.51 27.61 0.15
C GLY A 465 9.46 27.57 -0.95
N HIS A 466 8.74 28.67 -1.12
CA HIS A 466 7.61 28.74 -2.04
C HIS A 466 8.01 28.43 -3.49
N GLY A 467 7.36 27.43 -4.06
CA GLY A 467 7.57 26.98 -5.42
C GLY A 467 8.89 26.22 -5.63
N ILE A 468 9.61 25.84 -4.58
CA ILE A 468 10.96 25.29 -4.70
C ILE A 468 11.08 23.91 -4.04
N CYS A 469 11.53 22.92 -4.84
CA CYS A 469 12.12 21.68 -4.37
C CYS A 469 13.50 21.51 -5.02
N ASN A 470 14.57 21.55 -4.25
CA ASN A 470 15.93 21.45 -4.76
C ASN A 470 16.87 20.85 -3.71
N GLY A 471 18.03 20.38 -4.14
CA GLY A 471 19.11 19.89 -3.30
C GLY A 471 20.47 20.14 -3.94
N PRO A 472 21.59 19.97 -3.19
CA PRO A 472 22.94 20.29 -3.66
C PRO A 472 23.34 19.60 -4.97
N ASN A 473 22.80 18.40 -5.22
CA ASN A 473 23.11 17.58 -6.39
C ASN A 473 21.86 17.30 -7.24
N ALA A 474 20.74 17.98 -6.96
CA ALA A 474 19.51 17.74 -7.66
C ALA A 474 19.60 18.13 -9.13
N GLN A 475 18.99 17.31 -9.98
CA GLN A 475 18.80 17.58 -11.39
C GLN A 475 17.31 17.63 -11.67
N PRO A 476 16.87 18.47 -12.60
CA PRO A 476 15.46 18.47 -12.98
C PRO A 476 15.07 17.12 -13.58
N GLY A 477 13.87 16.65 -13.25
CA GLY A 477 13.29 15.45 -13.85
C GLY A 477 13.12 15.61 -15.36
N ILE A 478 13.26 14.52 -16.09
CA ILE A 478 13.05 14.48 -17.54
C ILE A 478 11.72 13.78 -17.82
N GLY A 479 10.83 14.46 -18.53
CA GLY A 479 9.51 13.98 -18.87
C GLY A 479 9.47 13.08 -20.09
N VAL A 480 8.27 12.58 -20.37
CA VAL A 480 8.01 11.66 -21.49
C VAL A 480 8.40 12.24 -22.87
N ASN A 481 8.46 13.55 -23.01
CA ASN A 481 8.87 14.25 -24.21
C ASN A 481 10.36 14.62 -24.25
N GLY A 482 11.15 14.18 -23.26
CA GLY A 482 12.59 14.45 -23.16
C GLY A 482 12.97 15.85 -22.66
N GLY A 483 12.00 16.67 -22.26
CA GLY A 483 12.21 17.99 -21.66
C GLY A 483 12.19 17.96 -20.15
N VAL A 484 12.63 19.05 -19.52
CA VAL A 484 12.59 19.27 -18.07
C VAL A 484 11.14 19.39 -17.59
N ILE A 485 10.83 18.77 -16.46
CA ILE A 485 9.49 18.76 -15.88
C ILE A 485 9.48 19.22 -14.43
N ASN A 486 8.28 19.54 -13.94
CA ASN A 486 7.96 19.82 -12.55
C ASN A 486 7.07 18.72 -11.95
N GLY A 487 6.88 18.72 -10.64
CA GLY A 487 5.98 17.80 -9.93
C GLY A 487 6.58 16.46 -9.54
N ARG A 488 7.90 16.33 -9.61
CA ARG A 488 8.63 15.13 -9.18
C ARG A 488 9.74 15.47 -8.19
N CYS A 489 9.40 16.26 -7.17
CA CYS A 489 10.29 16.50 -6.04
C CYS A 489 10.62 15.16 -5.36
N GLY A 490 11.89 14.79 -5.28
CA GLY A 490 12.26 13.49 -4.71
C GLY A 490 13.77 13.26 -4.60
N PRO A 491 14.19 12.20 -3.85
CA PRO A 491 13.33 11.20 -3.23
C PRO A 491 12.34 11.80 -2.23
N GLY A 492 11.22 11.10 -2.06
CA GLY A 492 10.18 11.45 -1.11
C GLY A 492 10.44 10.86 0.29
N THR A 493 9.45 10.18 0.83
CA THR A 493 9.47 9.64 2.19
C THR A 493 10.16 8.28 2.25
N ARG A 494 10.78 7.95 3.40
CA ARG A 494 11.37 6.63 3.60
C ARG A 494 10.29 5.62 3.94
N VAL A 495 10.28 4.48 3.21
CA VAL A 495 9.30 3.40 3.35
C VAL A 495 9.99 2.07 3.65
N PRO A 496 9.31 1.09 4.29
CA PRO A 496 9.85 -0.25 4.48
C PRO A 496 10.10 -0.95 3.15
N PHE A 497 11.21 -1.69 3.08
CA PHE A 497 11.56 -2.50 1.91
C PHE A 497 12.22 -3.80 2.36
N LEU A 498 11.51 -4.91 2.18
CA LEU A 498 12.00 -6.24 2.53
C LEU A 498 12.19 -7.09 1.25
N VAL A 499 13.20 -7.96 1.27
CA VAL A 499 13.39 -8.97 0.23
C VAL A 499 13.40 -10.35 0.88
N ILE A 500 12.43 -11.17 0.54
CA ILE A 500 12.26 -12.52 1.04
C ILE A 500 12.55 -13.52 -0.08
N SER A 501 13.57 -14.34 0.10
CA SER A 501 14.01 -15.31 -0.91
C SER A 501 14.94 -16.33 -0.26
N PRO A 502 15.07 -17.55 -0.79
CA PRO A 502 16.13 -18.48 -0.37
C PRO A 502 17.54 -17.89 -0.53
N TYR A 503 17.70 -16.83 -1.29
CA TYR A 503 18.99 -16.15 -1.56
C TYR A 503 19.17 -14.84 -0.78
N ALA A 504 18.12 -14.34 -0.14
CA ALA A 504 18.22 -13.15 0.71
C ALA A 504 19.07 -13.46 1.96
N ARG A 505 19.81 -12.46 2.43
CA ARG A 505 20.62 -12.53 3.65
C ARG A 505 20.28 -11.37 4.56
N VAL A 506 20.36 -11.64 5.83
CA VAL A 506 20.25 -10.62 6.88
C VAL A 506 21.46 -9.69 6.83
#